data_b4189999aa00a586da43940b9e880102
#
_entry.id   b4189999aa00a586da43940b9e880102
#
_cell.length_a   1.000
_cell.length_b   1.000
_cell.length_c   1.000
_cell.angle_alpha   90.00
_cell.angle_beta   90.00
_cell.angle_gamma   90.00
#
_symmetry.space_group_name_H-M   'P 1'
#
loop_
_entity.id
_entity.type
_entity.pdbx_description
1 polymer ?
#
loop_
_entity_poly.entity_id
_entity_poly.type
_entity_poly.pdbx_seq_one_letter_code
_entity_poly.pdbx_strand_id
1 'polypeptide(L)'
;MHPSEFNPLAPETVENPYPFHRALREHAPVYQVPGVGFFIISRYAHILSALNNEEVFSSRQPPGVIVAMPPEVMKIYEQGYPPVDTLLTNDPPSHTRYRVLVTKAFSQRRVATLEPKIREIASELIDEFAPDGKVELMHQFAVGLPLTVIADALGVPREDMDKFKRWSDDAVAPLGGMISAERQIECARSGVEFQHYFAARLEECRAAPRDDLLTDLLNARLEGAKPLDMAEMLNILQQLLVAGNETTTNLIGSAMMLLLQHPDQMRALIDDPSLIGNFVEESLRMESPVQALFRITKEDTELSCGATT
;
A
#
# COMPACT_ATOMS: atom_id res chain seq x y z
N MET A 1 -6.84 -26.32 -17.81
CA MET A 1 -7.95 -25.34 -17.79
C MET A 1 -7.51 -24.09 -18.52
N HIS A 2 -8.32 -23.56 -19.40
CA HIS A 2 -8.05 -22.30 -20.09
C HIS A 2 -8.49 -21.10 -19.24
N PRO A 3 -7.84 -19.92 -19.30
CA PRO A 3 -8.24 -18.75 -18.50
C PRO A 3 -9.72 -18.33 -18.65
N SER A 4 -10.33 -18.59 -19.82
CA SER A 4 -11.77 -18.31 -20.06
C SER A 4 -12.74 -19.16 -19.24
N GLU A 5 -12.25 -20.21 -18.59
CA GLU A 5 -13.05 -21.07 -17.70
C GLU A 5 -13.15 -20.49 -16.27
N PHE A 6 -12.39 -19.43 -15.99
CA PHE A 6 -12.40 -18.73 -14.71
C PHE A 6 -13.13 -17.39 -14.81
N ASN A 7 -13.86 -17.02 -13.78
CA ASN A 7 -14.29 -15.65 -13.55
C ASN A 7 -13.27 -15.00 -12.59
N PRO A 8 -12.44 -14.04 -13.04
CA PRO A 8 -11.41 -13.43 -12.19
C PRO A 8 -11.98 -12.66 -10.98
N LEU A 9 -13.26 -12.30 -11.03
CA LEU A 9 -13.96 -11.56 -9.96
C LEU A 9 -14.84 -12.47 -9.09
N ALA A 10 -14.89 -13.78 -9.36
CA ALA A 10 -15.65 -14.71 -8.54
C ALA A 10 -14.95 -14.95 -7.19
N PRO A 11 -15.72 -15.04 -6.08
CA PRO A 11 -15.15 -15.23 -4.74
C PRO A 11 -14.17 -16.40 -4.65
N GLU A 12 -14.47 -17.52 -5.29
CA GLU A 12 -13.61 -18.71 -5.31
C GLU A 12 -12.29 -18.50 -6.05
N THR A 13 -12.27 -17.63 -7.08
CA THR A 13 -11.03 -17.27 -7.79
C THR A 13 -10.21 -16.25 -6.98
N VAL A 14 -10.89 -15.35 -6.29
CA VAL A 14 -10.22 -14.36 -5.41
C VAL A 14 -9.62 -15.05 -4.19
N GLU A 15 -10.32 -16.02 -3.59
CA GLU A 15 -9.84 -16.78 -2.44
C GLU A 15 -8.65 -17.69 -2.79
N ASN A 16 -8.66 -18.30 -3.99
CA ASN A 16 -7.56 -19.13 -4.48
C ASN A 16 -7.22 -18.78 -5.93
N PRO A 17 -6.41 -17.74 -6.18
CA PRO A 17 -6.08 -17.26 -7.52
C PRO A 17 -5.06 -18.12 -8.27
N TYR A 18 -4.34 -19.02 -7.60
CA TYR A 18 -3.21 -19.74 -8.17
C TYR A 18 -3.55 -20.62 -9.38
N PRO A 19 -4.67 -21.36 -9.43
CA PRO A 19 -5.08 -22.10 -10.62
C PRO A 19 -5.32 -21.19 -11.83
N PHE A 20 -5.98 -20.04 -11.61
CA PHE A 20 -6.20 -19.03 -12.65
C PHE A 20 -4.88 -18.41 -13.12
N HIS A 21 -4.01 -18.00 -12.20
CA HIS A 21 -2.70 -17.44 -12.54
C HIS A 21 -1.83 -18.43 -13.33
N ARG A 22 -1.91 -19.73 -13.02
CA ARG A 22 -1.22 -20.78 -13.79
C ARG A 22 -1.78 -20.85 -15.22
N ALA A 23 -3.10 -20.91 -15.36
CA ALA A 23 -3.76 -20.94 -16.65
C ALA A 23 -3.39 -19.71 -17.52
N LEU A 24 -3.32 -18.53 -16.92
CA LEU A 24 -2.86 -17.31 -17.59
C LEU A 24 -1.42 -17.47 -18.11
N ARG A 25 -0.47 -17.88 -17.25
CA ARG A 25 0.95 -18.03 -17.66
C ARG A 25 1.16 -19.05 -18.77
N GLU A 26 0.40 -20.14 -18.75
CA GLU A 26 0.53 -21.24 -19.69
C GLU A 26 -0.14 -20.96 -21.04
N HIS A 27 -1.35 -20.38 -21.02
CA HIS A 27 -2.21 -20.33 -22.21
C HIS A 27 -2.47 -18.93 -22.75
N ALA A 28 -2.52 -17.90 -21.88
CA ALA A 28 -2.80 -16.53 -22.27
C ALA A 28 -2.06 -15.53 -21.38
N PRO A 29 -0.72 -15.39 -21.52
CA PRO A 29 0.10 -14.54 -20.65
C PRO A 29 -0.23 -13.05 -20.71
N VAL A 30 -0.91 -12.62 -21.77
CA VAL A 30 -1.62 -11.33 -21.88
C VAL A 30 -3.07 -11.67 -22.18
N TYR A 31 -3.95 -11.48 -21.21
CA TYR A 31 -5.33 -11.92 -21.26
C TYR A 31 -6.30 -10.74 -21.16
N GLN A 32 -7.13 -10.55 -22.19
CA GLN A 32 -8.20 -9.56 -22.14
C GLN A 32 -9.35 -10.12 -21.30
N VAL A 33 -9.70 -9.42 -20.21
CA VAL A 33 -10.81 -9.83 -19.35
C VAL A 33 -12.14 -9.48 -20.06
N PRO A 34 -12.99 -10.48 -20.33
CA PRO A 34 -14.25 -10.26 -21.02
C PRO A 34 -15.15 -9.28 -20.27
N GLY A 35 -15.71 -8.31 -20.98
CA GLY A 35 -16.68 -7.36 -20.44
C GLY A 35 -16.14 -6.28 -19.50
N VAL A 36 -14.84 -6.28 -19.16
CA VAL A 36 -14.24 -5.32 -18.20
C VAL A 36 -13.30 -4.34 -18.89
N GLY A 37 -12.78 -4.65 -20.07
CA GLY A 37 -12.00 -3.73 -20.91
C GLY A 37 -10.53 -3.57 -20.52
N PHE A 38 -9.99 -4.37 -19.60
CA PHE A 38 -8.57 -4.38 -19.26
C PHE A 38 -7.90 -5.72 -19.56
N PHE A 39 -6.56 -5.71 -19.60
CA PHE A 39 -5.72 -6.88 -19.84
C PHE A 39 -5.00 -7.28 -18.54
N ILE A 40 -4.86 -8.59 -18.32
CA ILE A 40 -4.01 -9.14 -17.26
C ILE A 40 -2.71 -9.62 -17.89
N ILE A 41 -1.59 -9.17 -17.34
CA ILE A 41 -0.24 -9.62 -17.69
C ILE A 41 0.24 -10.53 -16.56
N SER A 42 0.64 -11.78 -16.86
CA SER A 42 0.91 -12.79 -15.84
C SER A 42 2.33 -13.33 -15.82
N ARG A 43 3.13 -13.17 -16.90
CA ARG A 43 4.51 -13.66 -16.91
C ARG A 43 5.46 -12.62 -16.35
N TYR A 44 6.40 -13.06 -15.50
CA TYR A 44 7.41 -12.20 -14.86
C TYR A 44 8.13 -11.27 -15.85
N ALA A 45 8.62 -11.81 -16.97
CA ALA A 45 9.33 -11.02 -17.97
C ALA A 45 8.46 -9.90 -18.57
N HIS A 46 7.18 -10.19 -18.86
CA HIS A 46 6.23 -9.18 -19.36
C HIS A 46 5.92 -8.11 -18.31
N ILE A 47 5.72 -8.54 -17.05
CA ILE A 47 5.45 -7.63 -15.92
C ILE A 47 6.65 -6.71 -15.72
N LEU A 48 7.87 -7.27 -15.68
CA LEU A 48 9.09 -6.50 -15.51
C LEU A 48 9.31 -5.50 -16.65
N SER A 49 9.07 -5.93 -17.92
CA SER A 49 9.12 -5.06 -19.09
C SER A 49 8.12 -3.91 -18.99
N ALA A 50 6.87 -4.19 -18.62
CA ALA A 50 5.84 -3.17 -18.46
C ALA A 50 6.14 -2.18 -17.32
N LEU A 51 6.65 -2.67 -16.18
CA LEU A 51 6.99 -1.82 -15.03
C LEU A 51 8.19 -0.91 -15.27
N ASN A 52 9.12 -1.31 -16.14
CA ASN A 52 10.32 -0.54 -16.47
C ASN A 52 10.17 0.33 -17.74
N ASN A 53 9.02 0.30 -18.40
CA ASN A 53 8.75 1.09 -19.61
C ASN A 53 7.68 2.14 -19.30
N GLU A 54 8.07 3.20 -18.60
CA GLU A 54 7.19 4.32 -18.23
C GLU A 54 6.77 5.19 -19.41
N GLU A 55 7.47 5.11 -20.55
CA GLU A 55 7.09 5.82 -21.78
C GLU A 55 5.78 5.27 -22.35
N VAL A 56 5.58 3.97 -22.26
CA VAL A 56 4.38 3.28 -22.77
C VAL A 56 3.36 3.00 -21.66
N PHE A 57 3.82 2.57 -20.46
CA PHE A 57 2.97 2.13 -19.37
C PHE A 57 2.92 3.16 -18.23
N SER A 58 1.88 3.98 -18.24
CA SER A 58 1.67 5.03 -17.25
C SER A 58 1.15 4.50 -15.92
N SER A 59 1.63 5.06 -14.82
CA SER A 59 1.05 4.90 -13.49
C SER A 59 -0.13 5.84 -13.24
N ARG A 60 -0.33 6.85 -14.08
CA ARG A 60 -1.45 7.79 -13.94
C ARG A 60 -2.76 7.08 -14.20
N GLN A 61 -3.70 7.28 -13.29
CA GLN A 61 -5.06 6.76 -13.44
C GLN A 61 -5.97 7.94 -13.82
N PRO A 62 -6.62 7.90 -15.00
CA PRO A 62 -7.62 8.90 -15.33
C PRO A 62 -8.75 8.90 -14.31
N PRO A 63 -9.28 10.07 -13.95
CA PRO A 63 -10.45 10.15 -13.08
C PRO A 63 -11.61 9.30 -13.64
N GLY A 64 -12.20 8.46 -12.79
CA GLY A 64 -13.38 7.68 -13.15
C GLY A 64 -13.14 6.34 -13.87
N VAL A 65 -11.89 5.90 -14.06
CA VAL A 65 -11.60 4.60 -14.71
C VAL A 65 -11.99 3.42 -13.82
N ILE A 66 -11.91 3.57 -12.50
CA ILE A 66 -12.22 2.48 -11.57
C ILE A 66 -13.64 2.60 -11.01
N VAL A 67 -14.09 3.76 -10.57
CA VAL A 67 -15.47 4.01 -10.12
C VAL A 67 -15.85 5.46 -10.37
N ALA A 68 -17.03 5.70 -10.97
CA ALA A 68 -17.58 7.06 -11.06
C ALA A 68 -17.92 7.56 -9.64
N MET A 69 -17.30 8.67 -9.23
CA MET A 69 -17.60 9.29 -7.94
C MET A 69 -18.98 9.96 -7.97
N PRO A 70 -19.87 9.65 -7.01
CA PRO A 70 -21.12 10.37 -6.87
C PRO A 70 -20.89 11.87 -6.69
N PRO A 71 -21.82 12.75 -7.18
CA PRO A 71 -21.68 14.19 -7.03
C PRO A 71 -21.57 14.66 -5.57
N GLU A 72 -22.21 13.93 -4.65
CA GLU A 72 -22.12 14.20 -3.20
C GLU A 72 -20.71 13.99 -2.66
N VAL A 73 -20.01 12.96 -3.13
CA VAL A 73 -18.62 12.65 -2.76
C VAL A 73 -17.70 13.77 -3.26
N MET A 74 -17.90 14.23 -4.49
CA MET A 74 -17.11 15.35 -5.03
C MET A 74 -17.27 16.63 -4.20
N LYS A 75 -18.52 16.99 -3.80
CA LYS A 75 -18.79 18.15 -2.95
C LYS A 75 -18.13 18.05 -1.57
N ILE A 76 -17.92 16.84 -1.05
CA ILE A 76 -17.21 16.66 0.21
C ILE A 76 -15.71 16.95 -0.01
N TYR A 77 -15.10 16.39 -1.05
CA TYR A 77 -13.70 16.66 -1.36
C TYR A 77 -13.39 18.13 -1.67
N GLU A 78 -14.35 18.91 -2.19
CA GLU A 78 -14.23 20.37 -2.36
C GLU A 78 -14.00 21.13 -1.05
N GLN A 79 -14.34 20.53 0.11
CA GLN A 79 -14.11 21.12 1.44
C GLN A 79 -12.69 20.87 1.97
N GLY A 80 -11.93 20.01 1.32
CA GLY A 80 -10.55 19.69 1.65
C GLY A 80 -9.54 20.35 0.72
N TYR A 81 -8.36 19.76 0.68
CA TYR A 81 -7.31 20.17 -0.24
C TYR A 81 -7.44 19.42 -1.57
N PRO A 82 -7.05 20.06 -2.69
CA PRO A 82 -7.16 19.43 -4.01
C PRO A 82 -6.33 18.15 -4.09
N PRO A 83 -6.82 17.12 -4.79
CA PRO A 83 -6.05 15.91 -5.04
C PRO A 83 -4.82 16.23 -5.91
N VAL A 84 -3.71 15.59 -5.60
CA VAL A 84 -2.44 15.73 -6.36
C VAL A 84 -1.89 14.34 -6.65
N ASP A 85 -1.59 14.06 -7.90
CA ASP A 85 -0.87 12.85 -8.27
C ASP A 85 0.59 12.95 -7.81
N THR A 86 0.98 12.12 -6.84
CA THR A 86 2.31 12.17 -6.24
C THR A 86 3.10 10.87 -6.49
N LEU A 87 3.09 9.91 -5.58
CA LEU A 87 3.95 8.73 -5.66
C LEU A 87 3.35 7.58 -6.45
N LEU A 88 2.08 7.21 -6.18
CA LEU A 88 1.48 5.98 -6.73
C LEU A 88 0.88 6.19 -8.12
N THR A 89 0.31 7.37 -8.38
CA THR A 89 -0.49 7.68 -9.56
C THR A 89 0.18 8.71 -10.45
N ASN A 90 1.49 8.71 -10.52
CA ASN A 90 2.24 9.72 -11.27
C ASN A 90 3.38 9.10 -12.08
N ASP A 91 3.80 9.81 -13.13
CA ASP A 91 4.92 9.45 -13.99
C ASP A 91 6.07 10.46 -13.88
N PRO A 92 7.30 10.08 -14.24
CA PRO A 92 8.38 11.03 -14.47
C PRO A 92 7.99 12.14 -15.48
N PRO A 93 8.56 13.37 -15.33
CA PRO A 93 9.58 13.74 -14.35
C PRO A 93 9.02 14.13 -12.98
N SER A 94 7.72 14.41 -12.85
CA SER A 94 7.12 14.88 -11.60
C SER A 94 7.16 13.80 -10.51
N HIS A 95 6.91 12.53 -10.83
CA HIS A 95 7.09 11.41 -9.90
C HIS A 95 8.50 11.38 -9.29
N THR A 96 9.53 11.57 -10.12
CA THR A 96 10.93 11.55 -9.67
C THR A 96 11.19 12.61 -8.61
N ARG A 97 10.61 13.82 -8.76
CA ARG A 97 10.69 14.88 -7.76
C ARG A 97 10.13 14.42 -6.41
N TYR A 98 8.91 13.88 -6.40
CA TYR A 98 8.27 13.40 -5.16
C TYR A 98 9.04 12.25 -4.54
N ARG A 99 9.45 11.28 -5.34
CA ARG A 99 10.19 10.11 -4.87
C ARG A 99 11.50 10.50 -4.19
N VAL A 100 12.26 11.43 -4.77
CA VAL A 100 13.52 11.91 -4.18
C VAL A 100 13.28 12.65 -2.86
N LEU A 101 12.26 13.52 -2.80
CA LEU A 101 11.95 14.28 -1.60
C LEU A 101 11.51 13.35 -0.46
N VAL A 102 10.63 12.38 -0.73
CA VAL A 102 10.18 11.39 0.25
C VAL A 102 11.32 10.48 0.68
N THR A 103 12.18 10.03 -0.24
CA THR A 103 13.34 9.18 0.11
C THR A 103 14.32 9.90 1.05
N LYS A 104 14.44 11.23 0.94
CA LYS A 104 15.27 12.02 1.89
C LYS A 104 14.66 12.03 3.30
N ALA A 105 13.33 12.13 3.42
CA ALA A 105 12.65 12.05 4.69
C ALA A 105 12.74 10.64 5.30
N PHE A 106 12.65 9.57 4.47
CA PHE A 106 12.84 8.17 4.85
C PHE A 106 14.28 7.69 4.68
N SER A 107 15.23 8.42 5.21
CA SER A 107 16.65 8.03 5.14
C SER A 107 16.91 6.69 5.88
N GLN A 108 17.93 5.94 5.47
CA GLN A 108 18.35 4.70 6.16
C GLN A 108 18.59 4.92 7.66
N ARG A 109 19.15 6.09 8.02
CA ARG A 109 19.34 6.47 9.42
C ARG A 109 18.02 6.58 10.15
N ARG A 110 17.00 7.23 9.56
CA ARG A 110 15.65 7.35 10.14
C ARG A 110 15.01 5.96 10.31
N VAL A 111 15.07 5.12 9.28
CA VAL A 111 14.53 3.75 9.35
C VAL A 111 15.20 2.94 10.44
N ALA A 112 16.53 3.02 10.59
CA ALA A 112 17.23 2.29 11.65
C ALA A 112 16.81 2.73 13.07
N THR A 113 16.37 3.98 13.26
CA THR A 113 15.88 4.44 14.57
C THR A 113 14.49 3.88 14.94
N LEU A 114 13.76 3.34 13.96
CA LEU A 114 12.44 2.74 14.21
C LEU A 114 12.52 1.33 14.80
N GLU A 115 13.59 0.57 14.56
CA GLU A 115 13.68 -0.83 15.00
C GLU A 115 13.48 -1.02 16.51
N PRO A 116 14.13 -0.27 17.41
CA PRO A 116 13.90 -0.42 18.86
C PRO A 116 12.43 -0.18 19.23
N LYS A 117 11.80 0.82 18.60
CA LYS A 117 10.40 1.17 18.86
C LYS A 117 9.44 0.11 18.32
N ILE A 118 9.72 -0.43 17.12
CA ILE A 118 8.94 -1.54 16.55
C ILE A 118 8.99 -2.76 17.49
N ARG A 119 10.16 -3.08 18.06
CA ARG A 119 10.32 -4.17 19.02
C ARG A 119 9.52 -3.94 20.31
N GLU A 120 9.55 -2.71 20.83
CA GLU A 120 8.75 -2.31 22.00
C GLU A 120 7.25 -2.52 21.74
N ILE A 121 6.73 -1.94 20.63
CA ILE A 121 5.31 -2.07 20.24
C ILE A 121 4.94 -3.55 20.05
N ALA A 122 5.78 -4.32 19.37
CA ALA A 122 5.53 -5.74 19.17
C ALA A 122 5.47 -6.51 20.51
N SER A 123 6.36 -6.19 21.46
CA SER A 123 6.34 -6.80 22.80
C SER A 123 5.09 -6.39 23.58
N GLU A 124 4.72 -5.11 23.57
CA GLU A 124 3.50 -4.62 24.23
C GLU A 124 2.26 -5.38 23.71
N LEU A 125 2.11 -5.50 22.39
CA LEU A 125 0.98 -6.22 21.79
C LEU A 125 0.97 -7.70 22.13
N ILE A 126 2.14 -8.36 22.18
CA ILE A 126 2.25 -9.77 22.59
C ILE A 126 1.88 -9.95 24.06
N ASP A 127 2.34 -9.07 24.94
CA ASP A 127 2.08 -9.14 26.38
C ASP A 127 0.59 -9.02 26.69
N GLU A 128 -0.21 -8.33 25.85
CA GLU A 128 -1.66 -8.22 26.01
C GLU A 128 -2.39 -9.57 25.88
N PHE A 129 -1.99 -10.43 24.93
CA PHE A 129 -2.67 -11.72 24.70
C PHE A 129 -1.91 -12.94 25.22
N ALA A 130 -0.64 -12.83 25.55
CA ALA A 130 0.17 -13.96 26.02
C ALA A 130 -0.44 -14.69 27.23
N PRO A 131 -1.05 -14.00 28.23
CA PRO A 131 -1.70 -14.68 29.36
C PRO A 131 -2.88 -15.57 28.97
N ASP A 132 -3.55 -15.27 27.85
CA ASP A 132 -4.72 -16.03 27.38
C ASP A 132 -4.33 -17.36 26.71
N GLY A 133 -3.05 -17.53 26.34
CA GLY A 133 -2.53 -18.71 25.64
C GLY A 133 -3.10 -18.91 24.23
N LYS A 134 -3.79 -17.92 23.71
CA LYS A 134 -4.40 -17.89 22.35
C LYS A 134 -4.45 -16.46 21.83
N VAL A 135 -4.48 -16.29 20.52
CA VAL A 135 -4.53 -14.99 19.86
C VAL A 135 -5.40 -15.06 18.61
N GLU A 136 -6.18 -14.00 18.37
CA GLU A 136 -6.68 -13.68 17.03
C GLU A 136 -5.66 -12.74 16.41
N LEU A 137 -4.76 -13.30 15.60
CA LEU A 137 -3.52 -12.64 15.18
C LEU A 137 -3.77 -11.33 14.41
N MET A 138 -4.81 -11.30 13.54
CA MET A 138 -5.02 -10.14 12.67
C MET A 138 -5.39 -8.91 13.49
N HIS A 139 -6.39 -8.98 14.36
CA HIS A 139 -6.86 -7.83 15.14
C HIS A 139 -5.97 -7.50 16.32
N GLN A 140 -5.43 -8.53 17.03
CA GLN A 140 -4.67 -8.31 18.24
C GLN A 140 -3.19 -7.98 17.98
N PHE A 141 -2.66 -8.25 16.78
CA PHE A 141 -1.25 -8.03 16.47
C PHE A 141 -1.00 -7.41 15.09
N ALA A 142 -1.43 -8.09 14.00
CA ALA A 142 -1.01 -7.76 12.64
C ALA A 142 -1.49 -6.37 12.18
N VAL A 143 -2.70 -5.93 12.58
CA VAL A 143 -3.22 -4.58 12.32
C VAL A 143 -2.58 -3.57 13.27
N GLY A 144 -2.47 -3.89 14.56
CA GLY A 144 -1.98 -2.97 15.58
C GLY A 144 -0.54 -2.54 15.39
N LEU A 145 0.33 -3.47 15.00
CA LEU A 145 1.77 -3.20 14.89
C LEU A 145 2.09 -2.13 13.83
N PRO A 146 1.80 -2.32 12.53
CA PRO A 146 2.14 -1.32 11.52
C PRO A 146 1.37 -0.01 11.68
N LEU A 147 0.12 -0.06 12.15
CA LEU A 147 -0.68 1.13 12.41
C LEU A 147 -0.05 2.01 13.50
N THR A 148 0.41 1.42 14.59
CA THR A 148 1.08 2.16 15.67
C THR A 148 2.42 2.71 15.21
N VAL A 149 3.21 1.93 14.45
CA VAL A 149 4.50 2.37 13.91
C VAL A 149 4.35 3.58 13.00
N ILE A 150 3.37 3.57 12.07
CA ILE A 150 3.16 4.72 11.18
C ILE A 150 2.58 5.92 11.92
N ALA A 151 1.70 5.71 12.91
CA ALA A 151 1.16 6.77 13.75
C ALA A 151 2.28 7.48 14.54
N ASP A 152 3.16 6.71 15.18
CA ASP A 152 4.34 7.24 15.89
C ASP A 152 5.27 8.00 14.95
N ALA A 153 5.54 7.46 13.74
CA ALA A 153 6.36 8.12 12.74
C ALA A 153 5.77 9.46 12.25
N LEU A 154 4.44 9.58 12.20
CA LEU A 154 3.71 10.79 11.84
C LEU A 154 3.41 11.70 13.05
N GLY A 155 3.88 11.34 14.25
CA GLY A 155 3.68 12.12 15.46
C GLY A 155 2.22 12.19 15.90
N VAL A 156 1.42 11.16 15.63
CA VAL A 156 0.03 11.06 16.08
C VAL A 156 0.01 10.67 17.56
N PRO A 157 -0.63 11.46 18.44
CA PRO A 157 -0.71 11.13 19.85
C PRO A 157 -1.64 9.94 20.11
N ARG A 158 -1.41 9.25 21.23
CA ARG A 158 -2.13 8.02 21.60
C ARG A 158 -3.66 8.23 21.69
N GLU A 159 -4.11 9.41 22.12
CA GLU A 159 -5.52 9.78 22.21
C GLU A 159 -6.23 9.88 20.84
N ASP A 160 -5.48 10.04 19.75
CA ASP A 160 -6.03 10.12 18.40
C ASP A 160 -5.93 8.80 17.61
N MET A 161 -5.46 7.71 18.23
CA MET A 161 -5.26 6.41 17.56
C MET A 161 -6.55 5.84 16.96
N ASP A 162 -7.70 6.00 17.64
CA ASP A 162 -8.99 5.53 17.12
C ASP A 162 -9.39 6.28 15.84
N LYS A 163 -9.12 7.59 15.77
CA LYS A 163 -9.33 8.38 14.56
C LYS A 163 -8.38 7.93 13.45
N PHE A 164 -7.11 7.73 13.82
CA PHE A 164 -6.07 7.32 12.87
C PHE A 164 -6.38 5.95 12.26
N LYS A 165 -6.83 5.00 13.08
CA LYS A 165 -7.32 3.70 12.61
C LYS A 165 -8.49 3.84 11.65
N ARG A 166 -9.51 4.64 12.01
CA ARG A 166 -10.66 4.89 11.15
C ARG A 166 -10.23 5.48 9.81
N TRP A 167 -9.36 6.50 9.79
CA TRP A 167 -8.86 7.08 8.54
C TRP A 167 -8.11 6.06 7.68
N SER A 168 -7.36 5.14 8.29
CA SER A 168 -6.69 4.05 7.57
C SER A 168 -7.71 3.10 6.93
N ASP A 169 -8.70 2.63 7.69
CA ASP A 169 -9.75 1.74 7.20
C ASP A 169 -10.56 2.40 6.06
N ASP A 170 -10.89 3.68 6.22
CA ASP A 170 -11.66 4.46 5.25
C ASP A 170 -10.87 4.79 3.98
N ALA A 171 -9.56 4.94 4.08
CA ALA A 171 -8.69 5.17 2.92
C ALA A 171 -8.50 3.90 2.08
N VAL A 172 -8.53 2.72 2.72
CA VAL A 172 -8.35 1.41 2.05
C VAL A 172 -9.66 0.89 1.46
N ALA A 173 -10.81 1.15 2.10
CA ALA A 173 -12.10 0.59 1.70
C ALA A 173 -12.44 0.75 0.20
N PRO A 174 -12.18 1.89 -0.47
CA PRO A 174 -12.41 2.02 -1.91
C PRO A 174 -11.48 1.18 -2.79
N LEU A 175 -10.32 0.75 -2.27
CA LEU A 175 -9.34 -0.04 -3.02
C LEU A 175 -9.73 -1.53 -3.08
N GLY A 176 -10.48 -2.00 -2.09
CA GLY A 176 -10.88 -3.41 -1.98
C GLY A 176 -12.06 -3.82 -2.86
N GLY A 177 -12.69 -2.90 -3.58
CA GLY A 177 -13.80 -3.22 -4.47
C GLY A 177 -14.92 -2.18 -4.48
N MET A 178 -16.09 -2.57 -5.00
CA MET A 178 -17.27 -1.70 -5.04
C MET A 178 -17.90 -1.59 -3.65
N ILE A 179 -17.82 -0.39 -3.06
CA ILE A 179 -18.50 -0.03 -1.82
C ILE A 179 -19.78 0.76 -2.12
N SER A 180 -20.75 0.75 -1.19
CA SER A 180 -22.00 1.50 -1.37
C SER A 180 -21.76 3.01 -1.47
N ALA A 181 -22.72 3.75 -2.04
CA ALA A 181 -22.64 5.21 -2.13
C ALA A 181 -22.54 5.88 -0.74
N GLU A 182 -23.26 5.35 0.25
CA GLU A 182 -23.20 5.81 1.64
C GLU A 182 -21.78 5.61 2.20
N ARG A 183 -21.17 4.45 1.95
CA ARG A 183 -19.81 4.16 2.39
C ARG A 183 -18.77 5.05 1.69
N GLN A 184 -18.96 5.37 0.41
CA GLN A 184 -18.10 6.33 -0.31
C GLN A 184 -18.17 7.73 0.31
N ILE A 185 -19.36 8.18 0.75
CA ILE A 185 -19.56 9.45 1.45
C ILE A 185 -18.83 9.47 2.80
N GLU A 186 -18.90 8.38 3.57
CA GLU A 186 -18.19 8.23 4.84
C GLU A 186 -16.67 8.31 4.62
N CYS A 187 -16.14 7.54 3.66
CA CYS A 187 -14.73 7.55 3.30
C CYS A 187 -14.25 8.95 2.86
N ALA A 188 -15.05 9.68 2.08
CA ALA A 188 -14.72 11.03 1.65
C ALA A 188 -14.66 12.02 2.83
N ARG A 189 -15.62 11.96 3.77
CA ARG A 189 -15.59 12.77 4.99
C ARG A 189 -14.38 12.49 5.85
N SER A 190 -14.07 11.23 6.02
CA SER A 190 -12.89 10.74 6.73
C SER A 190 -11.59 11.24 6.10
N GLY A 191 -11.50 11.20 4.77
CA GLY A 191 -10.36 11.72 4.02
C GLY A 191 -10.17 13.25 4.20
N VAL A 192 -11.26 14.03 4.17
CA VAL A 192 -11.19 15.48 4.41
C VAL A 192 -10.81 15.79 5.87
N GLU A 193 -11.35 15.04 6.84
CA GLU A 193 -10.96 15.17 8.26
C GLU A 193 -9.46 14.87 8.44
N PHE A 194 -8.93 13.81 7.82
CA PHE A 194 -7.50 13.51 7.79
C PHE A 194 -6.68 14.67 7.23
N GLN A 195 -7.09 15.24 6.11
CA GLN A 195 -6.40 16.37 5.49
C GLN A 195 -6.33 17.58 6.44
N HIS A 196 -7.44 17.95 7.06
CA HIS A 196 -7.47 19.10 7.99
C HIS A 196 -6.63 18.85 9.23
N TYR A 197 -6.68 17.64 9.80
CA TYR A 197 -5.87 17.26 10.94
C TYR A 197 -4.37 17.38 10.63
N PHE A 198 -3.90 16.77 9.54
CA PHE A 198 -2.49 16.82 9.19
C PHE A 198 -2.04 18.18 8.67
N ALA A 199 -2.91 18.97 8.05
CA ALA A 199 -2.60 20.36 7.71
C ALA A 199 -2.29 21.18 8.97
N ALA A 200 -3.09 21.06 10.02
CA ALA A 200 -2.83 21.71 11.29
C ALA A 200 -1.51 21.23 11.92
N ARG A 201 -1.25 19.91 11.92
CA ARG A 201 0.01 19.33 12.45
C ARG A 201 1.23 19.80 11.68
N LEU A 202 1.15 19.92 10.35
CA LEU A 202 2.23 20.46 9.52
C LEU A 202 2.52 21.93 9.84
N GLU A 203 1.48 22.76 10.09
CA GLU A 203 1.69 24.15 10.51
C GLU A 203 2.31 24.23 11.90
N GLU A 204 1.92 23.37 12.85
CA GLU A 204 2.59 23.25 14.16
C GLU A 204 4.07 22.91 14.00
N CYS A 205 4.41 21.91 13.17
CA CYS A 205 5.79 21.52 12.89
C CYS A 205 6.59 22.62 12.19
N ARG A 206 5.91 23.46 11.36
CA ARG A 206 6.55 24.63 10.74
C ARG A 206 6.92 25.69 11.77
N ALA A 207 6.05 25.91 12.77
CA ALA A 207 6.28 26.85 13.85
C ALA A 207 7.29 26.35 14.89
N ALA A 208 7.24 25.04 15.21
CA ALA A 208 8.09 24.38 16.19
C ALA A 208 8.55 23.00 15.64
N PRO A 209 9.67 22.97 14.90
CA PRO A 209 10.19 21.72 14.32
C PRO A 209 10.46 20.65 15.38
N ARG A 210 10.15 19.40 15.04
CA ARG A 210 10.34 18.21 15.88
C ARG A 210 11.24 17.20 15.18
N ASP A 211 11.66 16.17 15.90
CA ASP A 211 12.39 15.04 15.32
C ASP A 211 11.40 13.98 14.83
N ASP A 212 10.56 14.35 13.85
CA ASP A 212 9.53 13.52 13.26
C ASP A 212 9.51 13.60 11.72
N LEU A 213 8.78 12.68 11.09
CA LEU A 213 8.66 12.60 9.64
C LEU A 213 7.97 13.83 9.03
N LEU A 214 7.03 14.47 9.76
CA LEU A 214 6.34 15.67 9.27
C LEU A 214 7.35 16.83 9.09
N THR A 215 8.24 17.00 10.07
CA THR A 215 9.33 17.99 10.00
C THR A 215 10.31 17.65 8.88
N ASP A 216 10.65 16.38 8.70
CA ASP A 216 11.53 15.94 7.62
C ASP A 216 10.92 16.23 6.24
N LEU A 217 9.62 15.98 6.05
CA LEU A 217 8.90 16.30 4.80
C LEU A 217 8.83 17.82 4.55
N LEU A 218 8.54 18.62 5.58
CA LEU A 218 8.54 20.08 5.50
C LEU A 218 9.91 20.63 5.07
N ASN A 219 10.99 20.02 5.52
CA ASN A 219 12.36 20.43 5.27
C ASN A 219 13.01 19.77 4.05
N ALA A 220 12.34 18.77 3.44
CA ALA A 220 12.88 18.10 2.27
C ALA A 220 13.08 19.09 1.11
N ARG A 221 14.31 19.12 0.56
CA ARG A 221 14.67 20.01 -0.54
C ARG A 221 15.41 19.22 -1.63
N LEU A 222 15.13 19.60 -2.85
CA LEU A 222 15.84 19.13 -4.03
C LEU A 222 16.30 20.37 -4.81
N GLU A 223 17.59 20.43 -5.13
CA GLU A 223 18.18 21.54 -5.87
C GLU A 223 17.47 21.72 -7.22
N GLY A 224 17.10 22.95 -7.54
CA GLY A 224 16.35 23.28 -8.75
C GLY A 224 14.87 22.89 -8.76
N ALA A 225 14.35 22.29 -7.67
CA ALA A 225 12.94 21.91 -7.58
C ALA A 225 12.19 22.73 -6.51
N LYS A 226 10.91 22.97 -6.79
CA LYS A 226 9.97 23.59 -5.83
C LYS A 226 9.83 22.68 -4.60
N PRO A 227 9.83 23.23 -3.35
CA PRO A 227 9.45 22.48 -2.16
C PRO A 227 8.04 21.88 -2.28
N LEU A 228 7.73 20.87 -1.47
CA LEU A 228 6.38 20.34 -1.37
C LEU A 228 5.43 21.43 -0.86
N ASP A 229 4.29 21.60 -1.51
CA ASP A 229 3.18 22.40 -0.99
C ASP A 229 2.26 21.57 -0.08
N MET A 230 1.27 22.23 0.54
CA MET A 230 0.39 21.56 1.49
C MET A 230 -0.38 20.39 0.87
N ALA A 231 -0.97 20.58 -0.31
CA ALA A 231 -1.76 19.55 -0.97
C ALA A 231 -0.89 18.34 -1.37
N GLU A 232 0.34 18.58 -1.86
CA GLU A 232 1.32 17.54 -2.17
C GLU A 232 1.71 16.76 -0.91
N MET A 233 1.98 17.44 0.22
CA MET A 233 2.32 16.78 1.49
C MET A 233 1.17 15.95 2.01
N LEU A 234 -0.06 16.47 2.04
CA LEU A 234 -1.23 15.74 2.53
C LEU A 234 -1.52 14.49 1.70
N ASN A 235 -1.36 14.56 0.37
CA ASN A 235 -1.50 13.40 -0.48
C ASN A 235 -0.41 12.35 -0.21
N ILE A 236 0.84 12.77 -0.02
CA ILE A 236 1.94 11.87 0.35
C ILE A 236 1.65 11.20 1.70
N LEU A 237 1.19 11.96 2.72
CA LEU A 237 0.86 11.41 4.03
C LEU A 237 -0.26 10.38 3.97
N GLN A 238 -1.30 10.62 3.16
CA GLN A 238 -2.38 9.66 2.94
C GLN A 238 -1.87 8.39 2.25
N GLN A 239 -1.00 8.53 1.26
CA GLN A 239 -0.39 7.36 0.62
C GLN A 239 0.51 6.57 1.58
N LEU A 240 1.24 7.23 2.46
CA LEU A 240 2.07 6.58 3.48
C LEU A 240 1.22 5.83 4.50
N LEU A 241 0.08 6.39 4.92
CA LEU A 241 -0.87 5.72 5.80
C LEU A 241 -1.34 4.39 5.20
N VAL A 242 -1.82 4.41 3.96
CA VAL A 242 -2.32 3.22 3.27
C VAL A 242 -1.20 2.21 2.98
N ALA A 243 -0.10 2.67 2.40
CA ALA A 243 1.00 1.79 2.00
C ALA A 243 1.72 1.14 3.18
N GLY A 244 1.85 1.84 4.30
CA GLY A 244 2.57 1.35 5.47
C GLY A 244 1.77 0.37 6.33
N ASN A 245 0.45 0.49 6.33
CA ASN A 245 -0.42 -0.33 7.18
C ASN A 245 -0.83 -1.63 6.49
N GLU A 246 -1.64 -1.54 5.44
CA GLU A 246 -2.33 -2.69 4.82
C GLU A 246 -1.38 -3.78 4.33
N THR A 247 -0.32 -3.40 3.64
CA THR A 247 0.61 -4.37 3.06
C THR A 247 1.36 -5.15 4.14
N THR A 248 1.78 -4.49 5.21
CA THR A 248 2.49 -5.11 6.33
C THR A 248 1.56 -6.00 7.14
N THR A 249 0.34 -5.56 7.41
CA THR A 249 -0.72 -6.35 8.05
C THR A 249 -0.96 -7.66 7.32
N ASN A 250 -1.17 -7.59 6.01
CA ASN A 250 -1.43 -8.77 5.18
C ASN A 250 -0.22 -9.70 5.13
N LEU A 251 1.01 -9.16 5.06
CA LEU A 251 2.21 -9.98 5.09
C LEU A 251 2.37 -10.73 6.41
N ILE A 252 2.12 -10.08 7.56
CA ILE A 252 2.21 -10.74 8.88
C ILE A 252 1.21 -11.90 8.95
N GLY A 253 -0.03 -11.66 8.54
CA GLY A 253 -1.07 -12.69 8.51
C GLY A 253 -0.70 -13.86 7.61
N SER A 254 -0.31 -13.58 6.36
CA SER A 254 0.09 -14.61 5.38
C SER A 254 1.33 -15.37 5.81
N ALA A 255 2.34 -14.69 6.34
CA ALA A 255 3.55 -15.33 6.84
C ALA A 255 3.26 -16.30 7.99
N MET A 256 2.41 -15.91 8.95
CA MET A 256 2.01 -16.80 10.03
C MET A 256 1.16 -17.97 9.52
N MET A 257 0.26 -17.74 8.58
CA MET A 257 -0.53 -18.81 7.95
C MET A 257 0.40 -19.85 7.29
N LEU A 258 1.42 -19.41 6.55
CA LEU A 258 2.40 -20.29 5.94
C LEU A 258 3.17 -21.10 7.00
N LEU A 259 3.58 -20.50 8.10
CA LEU A 259 4.27 -21.21 9.20
C LEU A 259 3.36 -22.25 9.87
N LEU A 260 2.08 -21.94 10.06
CA LEU A 260 1.12 -22.88 10.63
C LEU A 260 0.86 -24.07 9.71
N GLN A 261 0.94 -23.88 8.38
CA GLN A 261 0.85 -24.94 7.38
C GLN A 261 2.14 -25.77 7.26
N HIS A 262 3.28 -25.19 7.67
CA HIS A 262 4.62 -25.80 7.59
C HIS A 262 5.35 -25.79 8.96
N PRO A 263 4.93 -26.64 9.93
CA PRO A 263 5.49 -26.61 11.29
C PRO A 263 6.99 -26.92 11.39
N ASP A 264 7.55 -27.62 10.42
CA ASP A 264 8.99 -27.88 10.28
C ASP A 264 9.75 -26.58 9.99
N GLN A 265 9.22 -25.71 9.12
CA GLN A 265 9.79 -24.39 8.83
C GLN A 265 9.70 -23.45 10.05
N MET A 266 8.56 -23.47 10.76
CA MET A 266 8.42 -22.74 12.01
C MET A 266 9.49 -23.14 13.02
N ARG A 267 9.72 -24.45 13.19
CA ARG A 267 10.75 -24.95 14.11
C ARG A 267 12.14 -24.51 13.68
N ALA A 268 12.46 -24.57 12.37
CA ALA A 268 13.74 -24.14 11.85
C ALA A 268 14.03 -22.65 12.15
N LEU A 269 13.02 -21.79 12.06
CA LEU A 269 13.14 -20.36 12.41
C LEU A 269 13.34 -20.10 13.90
N ILE A 270 12.72 -20.94 14.75
CA ILE A 270 12.92 -20.89 16.22
C ILE A 270 14.33 -21.31 16.58
N ASP A 271 14.83 -22.39 15.93
CA ASP A 271 16.16 -22.95 16.20
C ASP A 271 17.27 -22.06 15.62
N ASP A 272 17.03 -21.39 14.48
CA ASP A 272 17.97 -20.47 13.82
C ASP A 272 17.31 -19.17 13.37
N PRO A 273 17.26 -18.14 14.21
CA PRO A 273 16.69 -16.83 13.85
C PRO A 273 17.38 -16.10 12.69
N SER A 274 18.58 -16.52 12.26
CA SER A 274 19.25 -15.93 11.11
C SER A 274 18.49 -16.18 9.79
N LEU A 275 17.60 -17.17 9.76
CA LEU A 275 16.75 -17.50 8.61
C LEU A 275 15.55 -16.55 8.44
N ILE A 276 15.24 -15.69 9.43
CA ILE A 276 14.07 -14.80 9.39
C ILE A 276 14.07 -13.90 8.15
N GLY A 277 15.23 -13.34 7.77
CA GLY A 277 15.32 -12.51 6.57
C GLY A 277 14.89 -13.24 5.29
N ASN A 278 15.39 -14.46 5.10
CA ASN A 278 15.02 -15.30 3.95
C ASN A 278 13.55 -15.74 4.01
N PHE A 279 13.04 -16.02 5.21
CA PHE A 279 11.63 -16.36 5.41
C PHE A 279 10.70 -15.20 5.02
N VAL A 280 11.04 -13.96 5.38
CA VAL A 280 10.26 -12.78 4.99
C VAL A 280 10.20 -12.64 3.46
N GLU A 281 11.34 -12.75 2.77
CA GLU A 281 11.39 -12.68 1.30
C GLU A 281 10.58 -13.81 0.64
N GLU A 282 10.66 -15.04 1.18
CA GLU A 282 9.90 -16.16 0.66
C GLU A 282 8.40 -16.02 0.93
N SER A 283 8.00 -15.47 2.07
CA SER A 283 6.61 -15.16 2.36
C SER A 283 6.05 -14.12 1.38
N LEU A 284 6.81 -13.07 1.07
CA LEU A 284 6.48 -12.07 0.05
C LEU A 284 6.31 -12.69 -1.35
N ARG A 285 7.11 -13.69 -1.67
CA ARG A 285 7.03 -14.40 -2.95
C ARG A 285 5.81 -15.33 -3.02
N MET A 286 5.52 -16.05 -1.94
CA MET A 286 4.45 -17.05 -1.89
C MET A 286 3.07 -16.41 -1.77
N GLU A 287 2.93 -15.46 -0.85
CA GLU A 287 1.68 -14.77 -0.51
C GLU A 287 1.90 -13.26 -0.56
N SER A 288 2.04 -12.72 -1.78
CA SER A 288 2.27 -11.29 -1.94
C SER A 288 1.10 -10.46 -1.42
N PRO A 289 1.32 -9.50 -0.51
CA PRO A 289 0.26 -8.62 -0.02
C PRO A 289 -0.31 -7.68 -1.11
N VAL A 290 0.45 -7.44 -2.18
CA VAL A 290 -0.01 -6.70 -3.37
C VAL A 290 -0.01 -7.65 -4.55
N GLN A 291 -1.19 -8.17 -4.90
CA GLN A 291 -1.33 -9.20 -5.94
C GLN A 291 -1.33 -8.63 -7.36
N ALA A 292 -1.71 -7.36 -7.54
CA ALA A 292 -1.77 -6.72 -8.85
C ALA A 292 -1.51 -5.22 -8.77
N LEU A 293 -0.97 -4.66 -9.85
CA LEU A 293 -0.81 -3.23 -10.06
C LEU A 293 -1.38 -2.84 -11.42
N PHE A 294 -2.00 -1.67 -11.47
CA PHE A 294 -2.57 -1.16 -12.72
C PHE A 294 -1.58 -0.25 -13.45
N ARG A 295 -1.62 -0.32 -14.78
CA ARG A 295 -0.96 0.62 -15.70
C ARG A 295 -1.93 0.95 -16.82
N ILE A 296 -1.78 2.13 -17.40
CA ILE A 296 -2.49 2.55 -18.61
C ILE A 296 -1.49 2.66 -19.73
N THR A 297 -1.78 2.03 -20.86
CA THR A 297 -0.97 2.19 -22.07
C THR A 297 -1.24 3.56 -22.69
N LYS A 298 -0.17 4.28 -23.05
CA LYS A 298 -0.22 5.59 -23.73
C LYS A 298 -0.36 5.44 -25.24
N GLU A 299 -0.02 4.25 -25.74
CA GLU A 299 -0.08 3.90 -27.17
C GLU A 299 -0.27 2.39 -27.34
N ASP A 300 -0.62 1.95 -28.54
CA ASP A 300 -0.67 0.54 -28.89
C ASP A 300 0.73 -0.08 -28.77
N THR A 301 0.82 -1.21 -28.09
CA THR A 301 2.11 -1.85 -27.80
C THR A 301 2.01 -3.36 -27.82
N GLU A 302 3.14 -4.01 -28.10
CA GLU A 302 3.30 -5.45 -27.99
C GLU A 302 4.27 -5.79 -26.86
N LEU A 303 3.89 -6.74 -26.03
CA LEU A 303 4.78 -7.34 -25.03
C LEU A 303 5.47 -8.54 -25.67
N SER A 304 6.65 -8.30 -26.25
CA SER A 304 7.47 -9.39 -26.77
C SER A 304 8.21 -10.06 -25.62
N CYS A 305 8.02 -11.37 -25.44
CA CYS A 305 9.02 -12.20 -24.78
C CYS A 305 10.26 -12.22 -25.66
N GLY A 306 11.32 -11.54 -25.28
CA GLY A 306 12.62 -11.88 -25.79
C GLY A 306 12.80 -13.38 -25.56
N ALA A 307 12.72 -14.17 -26.62
CA ALA A 307 13.10 -15.57 -26.55
C ALA A 307 14.61 -15.59 -26.26
N THR A 308 14.97 -15.76 -25.03
CA THR A 308 16.29 -16.29 -24.70
C THR A 308 16.24 -17.75 -25.09
N THR A 309 16.76 -18.02 -26.29
CA THR A 309 17.21 -19.39 -26.69
C THR A 309 18.24 -19.87 -25.73
#